data_23b102001fc8ca5d903b8e3ecf0bd241
#
_entry.id   23b102001fc8ca5d903b8e3ecf0bd241
#
_cell.length_a   1.000
_cell.length_b   1.000
_cell.length_c   1.000
_cell.angle_alpha   90.00
_cell.angle_beta   90.00
_cell.angle_gamma   90.00
#
_symmetry.space_group_name_H-M   'P 1'
#
loop_
_entity.id
_entity.type
_entity.pdbx_description
1 polymer ?
#
loop_
_entity_poly.entity_id
_entity_poly.type
_entity_poly.pdbx_seq_one_letter_code
_entity_poly.pdbx_strand_id
1 'polypeptide(L)'
;NWSHAKTQGVYNMVRDFKSRGVPIDCVGFQAHFNSGNPVPSNYDVTLRNFAALGVDVQITELDIEGSGSSQAQQYQGVVQACLSVARCTGITVWGVRDSDSWRASGTPLLFDGSGNKKAAYTSVLNQLNAGGTTNPNPNPTTPGPTTPPPTTPPPTGGGSCTATYSEGQKWNDRFNGTVTIRANTNISGWQSTVTVRSPQRIIATWSGSPTWDSSGNVMTMRPSGSGALSAGQSTTFGFTVQHGGTWTWPSVTCTAS
;
A
#
# COMPACT_ATOMS: atom_id res chain seq x y z
N ASN A 1 -14.94 3.46 4.00
CA ASN A 1 -14.49 4.85 3.90
C ASN A 1 -14.30 5.43 5.30
N TRP A 2 -13.11 5.96 5.61
CA TRP A 2 -12.78 6.51 6.92
C TRP A 2 -13.78 7.59 7.40
N SER A 3 -14.18 8.47 6.53
CA SER A 3 -15.11 9.59 6.86
C SER A 3 -16.58 9.17 7.01
N HIS A 4 -16.93 7.90 6.77
CA HIS A 4 -18.31 7.44 6.86
C HIS A 4 -18.77 7.32 8.33
N ALA A 5 -19.96 7.82 8.65
CA ALA A 5 -20.48 7.86 10.03
C ALA A 5 -20.50 6.50 10.72
N LYS A 6 -20.89 5.42 10.01
CA LYS A 6 -20.85 4.05 10.55
C LYS A 6 -19.44 3.62 10.92
N THR A 7 -18.44 3.93 10.07
CA THR A 7 -17.03 3.61 10.34
C THR A 7 -16.54 4.34 11.59
N GLN A 8 -16.87 5.63 11.72
CA GLN A 8 -16.52 6.43 12.90
C GLN A 8 -17.22 5.92 14.16
N GLY A 9 -18.49 5.51 14.05
CA GLY A 9 -19.24 4.93 15.17
C GLY A 9 -18.60 3.65 15.69
N VAL A 10 -18.24 2.72 14.79
CA VAL A 10 -17.56 1.46 15.16
C VAL A 10 -16.16 1.73 15.71
N TYR A 11 -15.40 2.64 15.11
CA TYR A 11 -14.09 3.04 15.62
C TYR A 11 -14.18 3.58 17.06
N ASN A 12 -15.12 4.49 17.31
CA ASN A 12 -15.31 5.07 18.65
C ASN A 12 -15.73 4.01 19.68
N MET A 13 -16.59 3.06 19.29
CA MET A 13 -16.98 1.93 20.12
C MET A 13 -15.80 1.05 20.49
N VAL A 14 -14.99 0.63 19.52
CA VAL A 14 -13.80 -0.20 19.77
C VAL A 14 -12.80 0.54 20.66
N ARG A 15 -12.57 1.83 20.39
CA ARG A 15 -11.70 2.68 21.23
C ARG A 15 -12.19 2.75 22.67
N ASP A 16 -13.48 2.98 22.89
CA ASP A 16 -14.08 3.01 24.22
C ASP A 16 -13.94 1.68 24.92
N PHE A 17 -14.26 0.58 24.25
CA PHE A 17 -14.11 -0.77 24.82
C PHE A 17 -12.67 -1.06 25.21
N LYS A 18 -11.70 -0.75 24.36
CA LYS A 18 -10.27 -0.91 24.69
C LYS A 18 -9.86 -0.06 25.88
N SER A 19 -10.34 1.18 25.97
CA SER A 19 -10.03 2.08 27.11
C SER A 19 -10.58 1.58 28.44
N ARG A 20 -11.64 0.77 28.41
CA ARG A 20 -12.25 0.13 29.58
C ARG A 20 -11.70 -1.29 29.87
N GLY A 21 -10.68 -1.73 29.13
CA GLY A 21 -10.07 -3.03 29.32
C GLY A 21 -10.89 -4.22 28.77
N VAL A 22 -11.89 -3.95 27.91
CA VAL A 22 -12.64 -5.05 27.26
C VAL A 22 -11.67 -5.79 26.31
N PRO A 23 -11.57 -7.12 26.38
CA PRO A 23 -10.67 -7.90 25.55
C PRO A 23 -11.20 -7.96 24.10
N ILE A 24 -10.69 -7.08 23.24
CA ILE A 24 -10.92 -7.08 21.81
C ILE A 24 -9.56 -7.19 21.12
N ASP A 25 -9.37 -8.23 20.34
CA ASP A 25 -8.10 -8.54 19.68
C ASP A 25 -8.13 -8.29 18.17
N CYS A 26 -9.33 -8.34 17.56
CA CYS A 26 -9.48 -8.15 16.12
C CYS A 26 -10.78 -7.42 15.75
N VAL A 27 -10.74 -6.67 14.63
CA VAL A 27 -11.93 -6.08 13.99
C VAL A 27 -12.03 -6.59 12.56
N GLY A 28 -13.17 -7.20 12.22
CA GLY A 28 -13.49 -7.70 10.88
C GLY A 28 -14.19 -6.65 10.03
N PHE A 29 -13.74 -6.51 8.78
CA PHE A 29 -14.33 -5.67 7.74
C PHE A 29 -14.99 -6.56 6.70
N GLN A 30 -16.32 -6.55 6.59
CA GLN A 30 -17.05 -7.41 5.64
C GLN A 30 -16.61 -7.16 4.20
N ALA A 31 -16.54 -5.90 3.80
CA ALA A 31 -16.02 -5.50 2.48
C ALA A 31 -16.87 -5.96 1.29
N HIS A 32 -18.18 -5.70 1.35
CA HIS A 32 -19.11 -5.89 0.24
C HIS A 32 -19.18 -4.62 -0.61
N PHE A 33 -18.69 -4.68 -1.84
CA PHE A 33 -18.60 -3.52 -2.72
C PHE A 33 -19.39 -3.70 -4.02
N ASN A 34 -19.82 -2.59 -4.60
CA ASN A 34 -20.53 -2.52 -5.88
C ASN A 34 -20.39 -1.12 -6.50
N SER A 35 -21.04 -0.86 -7.62
CA SER A 35 -20.99 0.44 -8.31
C SER A 35 -21.52 1.60 -7.48
N GLY A 36 -22.51 1.37 -6.62
CA GLY A 36 -23.06 2.37 -5.71
C GLY A 36 -22.25 2.55 -4.42
N ASN A 37 -21.38 1.59 -4.11
CA ASN A 37 -20.48 1.59 -2.96
C ASN A 37 -19.13 0.97 -3.36
N PRO A 38 -18.33 1.67 -4.17
CA PRO A 38 -17.03 1.16 -4.63
C PRO A 38 -16.01 1.11 -3.50
N VAL A 39 -14.92 0.36 -3.72
CA VAL A 39 -13.78 0.35 -2.79
C VAL A 39 -13.27 1.77 -2.57
N PRO A 40 -13.24 2.27 -1.33
CA PRO A 40 -12.78 3.63 -1.05
C PRO A 40 -11.30 3.79 -1.36
N SER A 41 -10.90 4.92 -1.94
CA SER A 41 -9.49 5.23 -2.20
C SER A 41 -8.64 5.37 -0.93
N ASN A 42 -9.29 5.55 0.24
CA ASN A 42 -8.65 5.63 1.56
C ASN A 42 -8.95 4.39 2.43
N TYR A 43 -9.10 3.21 1.82
CA TYR A 43 -9.43 2.00 2.56
C TYR A 43 -8.30 1.59 3.51
N ASP A 44 -7.05 1.75 3.09
CA ASP A 44 -5.85 1.56 3.89
C ASP A 44 -5.80 2.47 5.13
N VAL A 45 -6.24 3.74 5.01
CA VAL A 45 -6.34 4.67 6.14
C VAL A 45 -7.35 4.15 7.17
N THR A 46 -8.48 3.60 6.70
CA THR A 46 -9.46 2.99 7.60
C THR A 46 -8.84 1.83 8.38
N LEU A 47 -8.18 0.89 7.70
CA LEU A 47 -7.53 -0.26 8.35
C LEU A 47 -6.45 0.18 9.34
N ARG A 48 -5.58 1.13 8.95
CA ARG A 48 -4.52 1.67 9.84
C ARG A 48 -5.07 2.31 11.11
N ASN A 49 -6.14 3.07 11.00
CA ASN A 49 -6.72 3.73 12.17
C ASN A 49 -7.26 2.71 13.18
N PHE A 50 -7.94 1.65 12.74
CA PHE A 50 -8.36 0.58 13.64
C PHE A 50 -7.15 -0.18 14.21
N ALA A 51 -6.17 -0.50 13.39
CA ALA A 51 -4.94 -1.16 13.84
C ALA A 51 -4.16 -0.35 14.90
N ALA A 52 -4.22 0.98 14.83
CA ALA A 52 -3.61 1.88 15.81
C ALA A 52 -4.26 1.79 17.21
N LEU A 53 -5.46 1.22 17.32
CA LEU A 53 -6.10 0.91 18.61
C LEU A 53 -5.48 -0.33 19.30
N GLY A 54 -4.49 -0.99 18.68
CA GLY A 54 -3.87 -2.20 19.21
C GLY A 54 -4.69 -3.47 18.93
N VAL A 55 -5.55 -3.47 17.91
CA VAL A 55 -6.28 -4.64 17.43
C VAL A 55 -5.75 -5.08 16.06
N ASP A 56 -5.87 -6.35 15.75
CA ASP A 56 -5.70 -6.82 14.38
C ASP A 56 -6.91 -6.41 13.54
N VAL A 57 -6.72 -6.29 12.25
CA VAL A 57 -7.79 -6.06 11.29
C VAL A 57 -7.81 -7.18 10.27
N GLN A 58 -9.00 -7.59 9.84
CA GLN A 58 -9.17 -8.61 8.82
C GLN A 58 -10.27 -8.19 7.85
N ILE A 59 -10.12 -8.56 6.60
CA ILE A 59 -11.18 -8.46 5.59
C ILE A 59 -11.87 -9.83 5.57
N THR A 60 -13.15 -9.86 5.97
CA THR A 60 -13.80 -11.11 6.37
C THR A 60 -14.75 -11.69 5.33
N GLU A 61 -15.28 -10.87 4.41
CA GLU A 61 -16.36 -11.29 3.51
C GLU A 61 -16.26 -10.60 2.14
N LEU A 62 -15.03 -10.49 1.61
CA LEU A 62 -14.78 -9.70 0.42
C LEU A 62 -15.56 -10.23 -0.78
N ASP A 63 -16.44 -9.41 -1.31
CA ASP A 63 -17.03 -9.55 -2.64
C ASP A 63 -17.15 -8.18 -3.31
N ILE A 64 -16.95 -8.14 -4.63
CA ILE A 64 -16.96 -6.89 -5.41
C ILE A 64 -17.73 -7.14 -6.70
N GLU A 65 -18.93 -6.59 -6.80
CA GLU A 65 -19.76 -6.73 -8.00
C GLU A 65 -19.09 -6.09 -9.22
N GLY A 66 -19.22 -6.75 -10.36
CA GLY A 66 -18.68 -6.30 -11.64
C GLY A 66 -17.89 -7.37 -12.38
N SER A 67 -17.14 -6.93 -13.39
CA SER A 67 -16.34 -7.81 -14.23
C SER A 67 -15.14 -7.10 -14.85
N GLY A 68 -14.26 -7.85 -15.50
CA GLY A 68 -13.13 -7.33 -16.27
C GLY A 68 -12.14 -6.54 -15.44
N SER A 69 -11.52 -5.53 -16.07
CA SER A 69 -10.43 -4.75 -15.47
C SER A 69 -10.88 -3.88 -14.30
N SER A 70 -12.10 -3.34 -14.33
CA SER A 70 -12.61 -2.50 -13.25
C SER A 70 -12.76 -3.27 -11.94
N GLN A 71 -13.36 -4.48 -11.99
CA GLN A 71 -13.44 -5.36 -10.84
C GLN A 71 -12.05 -5.79 -10.35
N ALA A 72 -11.17 -6.15 -11.28
CA ALA A 72 -9.81 -6.57 -10.98
C ALA A 72 -9.00 -5.49 -10.24
N GLN A 73 -9.12 -4.23 -10.65
CA GLN A 73 -8.48 -3.09 -10.00
C GLN A 73 -9.01 -2.85 -8.57
N GLN A 74 -10.32 -3.01 -8.36
CA GLN A 74 -10.90 -2.87 -7.01
C GLN A 74 -10.42 -3.98 -6.07
N TYR A 75 -10.39 -5.24 -6.53
CA TYR A 75 -9.80 -6.34 -5.77
C TYR A 75 -8.32 -6.10 -5.44
N GLN A 76 -7.54 -5.64 -6.42
CA GLN A 76 -6.14 -5.26 -6.21
C GLN A 76 -6.01 -4.19 -5.12
N GLY A 77 -6.84 -3.15 -5.17
CA GLY A 77 -6.83 -2.07 -4.20
C GLY A 77 -7.10 -2.54 -2.76
N VAL A 78 -8.03 -3.48 -2.58
CA VAL A 78 -8.32 -4.06 -1.26
C VAL A 78 -7.14 -4.88 -0.75
N VAL A 79 -6.56 -5.74 -1.59
CA VAL A 79 -5.39 -6.55 -1.20
C VAL A 79 -4.20 -5.65 -0.87
N GLN A 80 -3.94 -4.64 -1.68
CA GLN A 80 -2.87 -3.67 -1.44
C GLN A 80 -3.08 -2.90 -0.13
N ALA A 81 -4.32 -2.47 0.16
CA ALA A 81 -4.65 -1.79 1.40
C ALA A 81 -4.33 -2.67 2.62
N CYS A 82 -4.71 -3.94 2.59
CA CYS A 82 -4.41 -4.90 3.65
C CYS A 82 -2.89 -5.12 3.80
N LEU A 83 -2.19 -5.41 2.71
CA LEU A 83 -0.74 -5.64 2.73
C LEU A 83 0.07 -4.43 3.23
N SER A 84 -0.48 -3.21 3.09
CA SER A 84 0.15 -1.99 3.58
C SER A 84 0.01 -1.76 5.09
N VAL A 85 -0.73 -2.62 5.79
CA VAL A 85 -1.04 -2.50 7.22
C VAL A 85 -0.53 -3.73 7.95
N ALA A 86 0.52 -3.60 8.76
CA ALA A 86 1.20 -4.71 9.43
C ALA A 86 0.26 -5.59 10.28
N ARG A 87 -0.81 -5.01 10.83
CA ARG A 87 -1.83 -5.72 11.60
C ARG A 87 -3.04 -6.17 10.77
N CYS A 88 -3.00 -6.07 9.43
CA CYS A 88 -4.00 -6.72 8.58
C CYS A 88 -3.57 -8.17 8.34
N THR A 89 -4.22 -9.09 9.04
CA THR A 89 -3.75 -10.47 9.19
C THR A 89 -4.46 -11.47 8.29
N GLY A 90 -5.47 -11.03 7.52
CA GLY A 90 -6.19 -11.94 6.63
C GLY A 90 -7.19 -11.26 5.70
N ILE A 91 -7.44 -11.94 4.58
CA ILE A 91 -8.48 -11.62 3.60
C ILE A 91 -9.26 -12.89 3.29
N THR A 92 -10.56 -12.88 3.54
CA THR A 92 -11.49 -13.95 3.16
C THR A 92 -12.42 -13.44 2.06
N VAL A 93 -12.41 -14.11 0.91
CA VAL A 93 -13.38 -13.88 -0.17
C VAL A 93 -14.67 -14.60 0.17
N TRP A 94 -15.83 -13.93 0.01
CA TRP A 94 -17.11 -14.44 0.48
C TRP A 94 -17.77 -15.43 -0.51
N GLY A 95 -17.01 -16.44 -0.88
CA GLY A 95 -17.41 -17.52 -1.78
C GLY A 95 -16.35 -17.83 -2.84
N VAL A 96 -16.61 -18.83 -3.67
CA VAL A 96 -15.66 -19.29 -4.69
C VAL A 96 -16.12 -18.88 -6.10
N ARG A 97 -17.31 -19.32 -6.55
CA ARG A 97 -17.83 -19.04 -7.88
C ARG A 97 -18.97 -18.04 -7.84
N ASP A 98 -19.06 -17.22 -8.87
CA ASP A 98 -20.14 -16.23 -9.03
C ASP A 98 -21.54 -16.86 -8.87
N SER A 99 -21.75 -18.07 -9.41
CA SER A 99 -23.03 -18.78 -9.31
C SER A 99 -23.44 -19.14 -7.88
N ASP A 100 -22.50 -19.27 -6.98
CA ASP A 100 -22.72 -19.70 -5.59
C ASP A 100 -22.82 -18.50 -4.63
N SER A 101 -22.60 -17.29 -5.16
CA SER A 101 -22.65 -16.07 -4.36
C SER A 101 -24.09 -15.67 -4.01
N TRP A 102 -24.28 -15.15 -2.82
CA TRP A 102 -25.53 -14.47 -2.42
C TRP A 102 -25.86 -13.25 -3.30
N ARG A 103 -24.87 -12.74 -4.06
CA ARG A 103 -24.97 -11.66 -5.04
C ARG A 103 -24.64 -12.14 -6.46
N ALA A 104 -25.04 -13.37 -6.81
CA ALA A 104 -24.67 -14.00 -8.08
C ALA A 104 -24.95 -13.14 -9.33
N SER A 105 -26.04 -12.38 -9.34
CA SER A 105 -26.39 -11.46 -10.44
C SER A 105 -25.36 -10.37 -10.68
N GLY A 106 -24.59 -10.00 -9.66
CA GLY A 106 -23.51 -9.01 -9.72
C GLY A 106 -22.15 -9.60 -10.09
N THR A 107 -22.02 -10.90 -10.27
CA THR A 107 -20.76 -11.61 -10.58
C THR A 107 -19.58 -11.17 -9.71
N PRO A 108 -19.71 -11.27 -8.35
CA PRO A 108 -18.82 -10.53 -7.44
C PRO A 108 -17.51 -11.23 -7.08
N LEU A 109 -17.31 -12.50 -7.46
CA LEU A 109 -16.23 -13.35 -6.95
C LEU A 109 -15.04 -13.48 -7.91
N LEU A 110 -14.05 -14.29 -7.53
CA LEU A 110 -12.79 -14.46 -8.28
C LEU A 110 -12.89 -15.47 -9.41
N PHE A 111 -13.91 -16.37 -9.34
CA PHE A 111 -14.19 -17.36 -10.38
C PHE A 111 -15.56 -17.11 -10.97
N ASP A 112 -15.71 -17.31 -12.27
CA ASP A 112 -17.01 -17.23 -12.94
C ASP A 112 -17.94 -18.39 -12.53
N GLY A 113 -19.18 -18.37 -13.01
CA GLY A 113 -20.17 -19.42 -12.70
C GLY A 113 -19.76 -20.83 -13.17
N SER A 114 -18.83 -20.95 -14.11
CA SER A 114 -18.27 -22.20 -14.61
C SER A 114 -16.98 -22.62 -13.90
N GLY A 115 -16.48 -21.80 -12.95
CA GLY A 115 -15.26 -22.07 -12.21
C GLY A 115 -13.97 -21.62 -12.92
N ASN A 116 -14.06 -20.83 -13.99
CA ASN A 116 -12.88 -20.25 -14.62
C ASN A 116 -12.38 -19.04 -13.83
N LYS A 117 -11.08 -18.86 -13.80
CA LYS A 117 -10.44 -17.70 -13.15
C LYS A 117 -10.77 -16.41 -13.89
N LYS A 118 -11.27 -15.42 -13.16
CA LYS A 118 -11.53 -14.08 -13.69
C LYS A 118 -10.27 -13.21 -13.65
N ALA A 119 -10.30 -12.05 -14.30
CA ALA A 119 -9.22 -11.05 -14.22
C ALA A 119 -8.93 -10.65 -12.77
N ALA A 120 -9.96 -10.59 -11.91
CA ALA A 120 -9.84 -10.32 -10.49
C ALA A 120 -8.97 -11.36 -9.76
N TYR A 121 -9.09 -12.65 -10.08
CA TYR A 121 -8.23 -13.70 -9.53
C TYR A 121 -6.75 -13.43 -9.82
N THR A 122 -6.43 -13.15 -11.08
CA THR A 122 -5.05 -12.87 -11.49
C THR A 122 -4.50 -11.62 -10.82
N SER A 123 -5.32 -10.59 -10.68
CA SER A 123 -4.94 -9.34 -10.02
C SER A 123 -4.64 -9.54 -8.54
N VAL A 124 -5.48 -10.30 -7.82
CA VAL A 124 -5.25 -10.67 -6.41
C VAL A 124 -3.97 -11.48 -6.25
N LEU A 125 -3.78 -12.52 -7.06
CA LEU A 125 -2.58 -13.37 -7.00
C LEU A 125 -1.30 -12.57 -7.24
N ASN A 126 -1.30 -11.72 -8.27
CA ASN A 126 -0.15 -10.88 -8.57
C ASN A 126 0.17 -9.92 -7.42
N GLN A 127 -0.85 -9.33 -6.80
CA GLN A 127 -0.67 -8.41 -5.68
C GLN A 127 -0.16 -9.11 -4.42
N LEU A 128 -0.66 -10.31 -4.11
CA LEU A 128 -0.16 -11.12 -3.01
C LEU A 128 1.31 -11.55 -3.23
N ASN A 129 1.64 -11.98 -4.44
CA ASN A 129 3.02 -12.36 -4.78
C ASN A 129 3.98 -11.15 -4.73
N ALA A 130 3.52 -9.97 -5.11
CA ALA A 130 4.31 -8.74 -5.01
C ALA A 130 4.49 -8.26 -3.56
N GLY A 131 3.49 -8.48 -2.70
CA GLY A 131 3.50 -8.07 -1.29
C GLY A 131 4.10 -9.10 -0.33
N GLY A 132 4.26 -10.35 -0.77
CA GLY A 132 4.78 -11.46 0.07
C GLY A 132 6.23 -11.32 0.53
N THR A 133 6.90 -10.23 0.20
CA THR A 133 8.28 -9.93 0.65
C THR A 133 8.36 -9.12 1.95
N THR A 134 7.24 -8.77 2.61
CA THR A 134 7.27 -7.84 3.75
C THR A 134 6.41 -8.24 4.97
N ASN A 135 6.04 -9.51 5.16
CA ASN A 135 5.31 -9.89 6.37
C ASN A 135 6.03 -10.96 7.20
N PRO A 136 6.66 -10.62 8.34
CA PRO A 136 7.09 -11.61 9.32
C PRO A 136 5.87 -12.05 10.13
N ASN A 137 5.25 -13.17 9.74
CA ASN A 137 4.25 -13.86 10.56
C ASN A 137 4.95 -14.62 11.70
N PRO A 138 4.64 -14.37 12.97
CA PRO A 138 5.11 -15.23 14.05
C PRO A 138 4.22 -16.47 14.15
N ASN A 139 4.61 -17.58 13.52
CA ASN A 139 4.03 -18.89 13.77
C ASN A 139 5.05 -19.81 14.43
N PRO A 140 4.65 -20.66 15.39
CA PRO A 140 5.57 -21.43 16.20
C PRO A 140 6.28 -22.53 15.42
N THR A 141 7.53 -22.66 15.74
CA THR A 141 8.61 -23.51 15.29
C THR A 141 8.30 -24.98 14.98
N THR A 142 8.68 -25.43 13.77
CA THR A 142 9.30 -26.75 13.54
C THR A 142 10.47 -26.59 12.56
N PRO A 143 11.66 -27.13 12.83
CA PRO A 143 12.83 -26.91 11.99
C PRO A 143 12.84 -27.81 10.76
N GLY A 144 12.98 -27.22 9.58
CA GLY A 144 13.26 -27.90 8.31
C GLY A 144 14.33 -27.13 7.52
N PRO A 145 15.06 -27.77 6.60
CA PRO A 145 16.41 -27.38 6.20
C PRO A 145 16.48 -26.07 5.42
N THR A 146 17.53 -25.34 5.73
CA THR A 146 17.90 -24.01 5.25
C THR A 146 18.31 -23.98 3.78
N THR A 147 17.54 -23.22 2.96
CA THR A 147 18.04 -22.57 1.75
C THR A 147 17.95 -21.07 1.93
N PRO A 148 18.96 -20.26 1.60
CA PRO A 148 18.91 -18.82 1.85
C PRO A 148 17.90 -18.14 0.93
N PRO A 149 17.11 -17.15 1.43
CA PRO A 149 16.19 -16.40 0.61
C PRO A 149 16.92 -15.43 -0.32
N PRO A 150 16.39 -15.12 -1.51
CA PRO A 150 16.94 -14.07 -2.35
C PRO A 150 16.80 -12.72 -1.66
N THR A 151 17.92 -12.04 -1.51
CA THR A 151 18.08 -10.74 -0.90
C THR A 151 17.23 -9.69 -1.62
N THR A 152 16.23 -9.12 -0.93
CA THR A 152 15.74 -7.77 -1.25
C THR A 152 16.92 -6.81 -1.27
N PRO A 153 16.98 -5.86 -2.23
CA PRO A 153 17.98 -4.81 -2.10
C PRO A 153 17.77 -4.13 -0.74
N PRO A 154 18.84 -4.05 0.08
CA PRO A 154 18.74 -3.32 1.33
C PRO A 154 18.34 -1.88 1.02
N PRO A 155 17.71 -1.14 1.95
CA PRO A 155 17.60 0.30 1.81
C PRO A 155 19.02 0.81 1.56
N THR A 156 19.27 1.28 0.34
CA THR A 156 20.58 1.75 -0.09
C THR A 156 20.81 3.11 0.57
N GLY A 157 21.49 3.07 1.69
CA GLY A 157 21.87 4.21 2.49
C GLY A 157 22.34 3.75 3.86
N GLY A 158 23.43 3.02 3.92
CA GLY A 158 24.27 2.86 5.13
C GLY A 158 25.00 4.15 5.40
N GLY A 159 24.30 5.26 5.43
CA GLY A 159 24.78 6.61 5.58
C GLY A 159 23.95 7.37 6.62
N SER A 160 24.25 8.64 6.75
CA SER A 160 23.62 9.55 7.70
C SER A 160 22.13 9.82 7.44
N CYS A 161 21.55 9.33 6.33
CA CYS A 161 20.10 9.42 6.04
C CYS A 161 19.55 8.21 5.27
N THR A 162 18.23 8.03 5.37
CA THR A 162 17.46 7.04 4.62
C THR A 162 16.32 7.69 3.84
N ALA A 163 16.01 7.16 2.65
CA ALA A 163 14.85 7.55 1.86
C ALA A 163 13.84 6.40 1.81
N THR A 164 12.57 6.71 2.08
CA THR A 164 11.47 5.76 1.99
C THR A 164 10.42 6.29 1.03
N TYR A 165 10.04 5.49 0.04
CA TYR A 165 8.99 5.79 -0.90
C TYR A 165 7.63 5.34 -0.37
N SER A 166 6.60 6.17 -0.57
CA SER A 166 5.21 5.80 -0.40
C SER A 166 4.38 6.28 -1.59
N GLU A 167 3.46 5.42 -2.03
CA GLU A 167 2.55 5.76 -3.11
C GLU A 167 1.42 6.64 -2.61
N GLY A 168 1.05 7.63 -3.43
CA GLY A 168 -0.09 8.51 -3.20
C GLY A 168 -1.27 8.19 -4.13
N GLN A 169 -1.98 9.22 -4.54
CA GLN A 169 -3.15 9.10 -5.42
C GLN A 169 -2.76 8.56 -6.80
N LYS A 170 -3.61 7.67 -7.34
CA LYS A 170 -3.48 7.07 -8.68
C LYS A 170 -4.59 7.51 -9.62
N TRP A 171 -4.22 7.61 -10.91
CA TRP A 171 -5.12 7.79 -12.05
C TRP A 171 -4.78 6.76 -13.13
N ASN A 172 -5.55 6.72 -14.18
CA ASN A 172 -5.35 5.74 -15.27
C ASN A 172 -3.99 5.85 -15.99
N ASP A 173 -3.38 7.04 -16.01
CA ASP A 173 -2.17 7.36 -16.77
C ASP A 173 -1.01 7.83 -15.88
N ARG A 174 -1.26 8.05 -14.57
CA ARG A 174 -0.27 8.63 -13.65
C ARG A 174 -0.53 8.25 -12.19
N PHE A 175 0.47 8.48 -11.34
CA PHE A 175 0.35 8.37 -9.88
C PHE A 175 1.24 9.41 -9.19
N ASN A 176 0.88 9.76 -7.96
CA ASN A 176 1.71 10.56 -7.07
C ASN A 176 2.57 9.64 -6.21
N GLY A 177 3.81 10.06 -5.97
CA GLY A 177 4.71 9.46 -5.01
C GLY A 177 5.15 10.47 -3.97
N THR A 178 5.36 9.99 -2.74
CA THR A 178 5.97 10.76 -1.66
C THR A 178 7.23 10.04 -1.19
N VAL A 179 8.31 10.79 -1.01
CA VAL A 179 9.54 10.29 -0.40
C VAL A 179 9.71 10.95 0.96
N THR A 180 9.92 10.12 1.96
CA THR A 180 10.31 10.56 3.32
C THR A 180 11.82 10.39 3.46
N ILE A 181 12.52 11.49 3.72
CA ILE A 181 13.93 11.52 4.09
C ILE A 181 14.02 11.55 5.60
N ARG A 182 14.70 10.59 6.19
CA ARG A 182 14.96 10.54 7.63
C ARG A 182 16.45 10.65 7.88
N ALA A 183 16.83 11.57 8.77
CA ALA A 183 18.20 11.70 9.23
C ALA A 183 18.50 10.65 10.32
N ASN A 184 19.54 9.85 10.11
CA ASN A 184 20.01 8.86 11.09
C ASN A 184 21.02 9.48 12.07
N THR A 185 21.70 10.54 11.64
CA THR A 185 22.58 11.40 12.42
C THR A 185 22.21 12.86 12.15
N ASN A 186 22.82 13.82 12.82
CA ASN A 186 22.69 15.23 12.44
C ASN A 186 23.31 15.43 11.06
N ILE A 187 22.56 16.03 10.13
CA ILE A 187 23.00 16.32 8.77
C ILE A 187 22.80 17.80 8.45
N SER A 188 23.68 18.38 7.63
CA SER A 188 23.58 19.78 7.20
C SER A 188 22.73 19.94 5.93
N GLY A 189 22.54 18.85 5.18
CA GLY A 189 21.71 18.82 3.99
C GLY A 189 21.48 17.38 3.51
N TRP A 190 20.66 17.24 2.49
CA TRP A 190 20.37 15.93 1.87
C TRP A 190 20.11 16.09 0.38
N GLN A 191 20.36 15.02 -0.35
CA GLN A 191 19.82 14.81 -1.68
C GLN A 191 19.21 13.41 -1.80
N SER A 192 18.15 13.30 -2.58
CA SER A 192 17.48 12.02 -2.85
C SER A 192 17.37 11.82 -4.35
N THR A 193 17.78 10.65 -4.83
CA THR A 193 17.61 10.26 -6.22
C THR A 193 16.37 9.38 -6.33
N VAL A 194 15.48 9.75 -7.24
CA VAL A 194 14.29 8.98 -7.63
C VAL A 194 14.50 8.49 -9.06
N THR A 195 14.48 7.18 -9.26
CA THR A 195 14.62 6.57 -10.59
C THR A 195 13.32 5.86 -10.98
N VAL A 196 12.78 6.20 -12.14
CA VAL A 196 11.65 5.53 -12.75
C VAL A 196 12.09 4.79 -14.02
N ARG A 197 11.43 3.69 -14.34
CA ARG A 197 11.77 2.85 -15.48
C ARG A 197 11.00 3.33 -16.73
N SER A 198 11.70 3.54 -17.83
CA SER A 198 11.05 3.82 -19.12
C SER A 198 9.98 2.75 -19.45
N PRO A 199 8.77 3.13 -19.96
CA PRO A 199 8.40 4.46 -20.49
C PRO A 199 7.87 5.45 -19.43
N GLN A 200 7.96 5.16 -18.13
CA GLN A 200 7.54 6.06 -17.07
C GLN A 200 8.39 7.35 -17.06
N ARG A 201 7.74 8.48 -16.70
CA ARG A 201 8.42 9.79 -16.58
C ARG A 201 7.89 10.55 -15.37
N ILE A 202 8.78 11.25 -14.67
CA ILE A 202 8.39 12.19 -13.63
C ILE A 202 7.97 13.49 -14.32
N ILE A 203 6.72 13.90 -14.13
CA ILE A 203 6.11 15.06 -14.82
C ILE A 203 5.82 16.25 -13.92
N ALA A 204 5.84 16.07 -12.60
CA ALA A 204 5.65 17.14 -11.61
C ALA A 204 6.38 16.79 -10.32
N THR A 205 6.77 17.81 -9.57
CA THR A 205 7.44 17.68 -8.27
C THR A 205 7.02 18.82 -7.33
N TRP A 206 7.11 18.61 -6.03
CA TRP A 206 6.83 19.62 -5.00
C TRP A 206 7.66 19.39 -3.73
N SER A 207 7.79 20.44 -2.91
CA SER A 207 8.52 20.44 -1.63
C SER A 207 10.01 20.15 -1.77
N GLY A 208 10.65 20.69 -2.83
CA GLY A 208 12.10 20.61 -3.04
C GLY A 208 12.54 21.22 -4.36
N SER A 209 13.83 21.16 -4.63
CA SER A 209 14.49 21.66 -5.82
C SER A 209 14.99 20.48 -6.67
N PRO A 210 14.28 20.08 -7.74
CA PRO A 210 14.64 18.94 -8.56
C PRO A 210 15.66 19.29 -9.64
N THR A 211 16.45 18.29 -10.00
CA THR A 211 17.27 18.28 -11.24
C THR A 211 17.12 16.92 -11.90
N TRP A 212 17.18 16.86 -13.24
CA TRP A 212 17.05 15.62 -14.00
C TRP A 212 18.34 15.30 -14.75
N ASP A 213 18.57 14.02 -14.98
CA ASP A 213 19.57 13.56 -15.94
C ASP A 213 19.10 13.74 -17.39
N SER A 214 19.94 13.39 -18.35
CA SER A 214 19.61 13.51 -19.79
C SER A 214 18.51 12.55 -20.26
N SER A 215 18.21 11.48 -19.51
CA SER A 215 17.16 10.50 -19.86
C SER A 215 15.76 10.97 -19.43
N GLY A 216 15.67 11.88 -18.44
CA GLY A 216 14.42 12.28 -17.80
C GLY A 216 13.79 11.21 -16.91
N ASN A 217 14.48 10.08 -16.69
CA ASN A 217 14.03 8.98 -15.85
C ASN A 217 14.64 9.01 -14.45
N VAL A 218 15.69 9.80 -14.25
CA VAL A 218 16.35 9.98 -12.96
C VAL A 218 16.24 11.42 -12.50
N MET A 219 15.60 11.62 -11.37
CA MET A 219 15.44 12.92 -10.73
C MET A 219 16.20 12.95 -9.42
N THR A 220 17.04 13.97 -9.24
CA THR A 220 17.68 14.27 -7.94
C THR A 220 16.97 15.44 -7.29
N MET A 221 16.39 15.18 -6.13
CA MET A 221 15.71 16.18 -5.30
C MET A 221 16.64 16.69 -4.20
N ARG A 222 16.65 18.00 -4.02
CA ARG A 222 17.35 18.69 -2.93
C ARG A 222 16.38 19.55 -2.15
N PRO A 223 16.68 19.92 -0.89
CA PRO A 223 15.87 20.87 -0.14
C PRO A 223 15.84 22.23 -0.84
N SER A 224 14.72 22.95 -0.75
CA SER A 224 14.63 24.33 -1.23
C SER A 224 15.33 25.36 -0.31
N GLY A 225 15.79 24.94 0.86
CA GLY A 225 16.47 25.73 1.88
C GLY A 225 17.68 24.99 2.45
N SER A 226 18.00 25.20 3.70
CA SER A 226 19.21 24.65 4.36
C SER A 226 19.26 23.12 4.35
N GLY A 227 18.11 22.45 4.41
CA GLY A 227 18.02 20.99 4.40
C GLY A 227 18.59 20.32 5.67
N ALA A 228 19.00 21.08 6.67
CA ALA A 228 19.53 20.54 7.91
C ALA A 228 18.45 19.77 8.68
N LEU A 229 18.80 18.58 9.18
CA LEU A 229 17.94 17.73 9.98
C LEU A 229 18.74 17.19 11.16
N SER A 230 18.17 17.25 12.35
CA SER A 230 18.72 16.54 13.52
C SER A 230 18.46 15.04 13.43
N ALA A 231 19.27 14.24 14.10
CA ALA A 231 19.09 12.79 14.18
C ALA A 231 17.65 12.42 14.57
N GLY A 232 17.04 11.53 13.79
CA GLY A 232 15.65 11.10 13.98
C GLY A 232 14.59 11.98 13.31
N GLN A 233 14.92 13.20 12.90
CA GLN A 233 13.99 14.06 12.16
C GLN A 233 13.80 13.60 10.73
N SER A 234 12.65 13.97 10.16
CA SER A 234 12.29 13.63 8.79
C SER A 234 11.71 14.84 8.06
N THR A 235 11.87 14.83 6.75
CA THR A 235 11.21 15.75 5.82
C THR A 235 10.64 14.93 4.64
N THR A 236 9.74 15.52 3.86
CA THR A 236 9.12 14.86 2.73
C THR A 236 9.14 15.74 1.49
N PHE A 237 9.20 15.10 0.33
CA PHE A 237 8.89 15.73 -0.94
C PHE A 237 8.01 14.81 -1.78
N GLY A 238 7.38 15.35 -2.80
CA GLY A 238 6.52 14.56 -3.66
C GLY A 238 6.80 14.77 -5.14
N PHE A 239 6.24 13.84 -5.94
CA PHE A 239 6.33 13.88 -7.40
C PHE A 239 5.16 13.14 -8.04
N THR A 240 4.88 13.46 -9.32
CA THR A 240 3.92 12.72 -10.15
C THR A 240 4.68 11.98 -11.23
N VAL A 241 4.36 10.70 -11.38
CA VAL A 241 4.86 9.86 -12.48
C VAL A 241 3.74 9.61 -13.48
N GLN A 242 4.02 9.88 -14.76
CA GLN A 242 3.19 9.43 -15.87
C GLN A 242 3.68 8.07 -16.34
N HIS A 243 2.75 7.15 -16.65
CA HIS A 243 3.05 5.81 -17.15
C HIS A 243 2.18 5.46 -18.38
N GLY A 244 2.71 4.64 -19.26
CA GLY A 244 2.02 4.21 -20.49
C GLY A 244 1.30 2.85 -20.33
N GLY A 245 0.60 2.63 -19.22
CA GLY A 245 -0.16 1.40 -18.96
C GLY A 245 0.57 0.35 -18.11
N THR A 246 1.86 0.14 -18.30
CA THR A 246 2.70 -0.69 -17.42
C THR A 246 3.54 0.20 -16.53
N TRP A 247 3.46 0.00 -15.23
CA TRP A 247 4.24 0.80 -14.28
C TRP A 247 4.95 -0.08 -13.24
N THR A 248 6.09 0.43 -12.79
CA THR A 248 6.91 -0.17 -11.74
C THR A 248 7.17 0.88 -10.67
N TRP A 249 7.41 0.44 -9.46
CA TRP A 249 7.75 1.34 -8.36
C TRP A 249 9.04 2.10 -8.64
N PRO A 250 9.09 3.40 -8.32
CA PRO A 250 10.34 4.15 -8.31
C PRO A 250 11.31 3.55 -7.29
N SER A 251 12.59 3.52 -7.62
CA SER A 251 13.64 3.34 -6.62
C SER A 251 14.05 4.70 -6.06
N VAL A 252 14.34 4.75 -4.74
CA VAL A 252 14.72 5.98 -4.06
C VAL A 252 15.98 5.75 -3.23
N THR A 253 16.86 6.75 -3.20
CA THR A 253 18.08 6.73 -2.38
C THR A 253 18.23 8.05 -1.63
N CYS A 254 19.00 8.08 -0.55
CA CYS A 254 19.39 9.30 0.18
C CYS A 254 20.89 9.38 0.34
N THR A 255 21.42 10.57 0.11
CA THR A 255 22.80 10.94 0.43
C THR A 255 22.74 12.22 1.28
N ALA A 256 23.40 12.21 2.44
CA ALA A 256 23.51 13.36 3.33
C ALA A 256 24.79 14.16 3.06
N SER A 257 24.74 15.43 3.38
CA SER A 257 25.88 16.36 3.39
C SER A 257 26.06 17.02 4.76
#